data_27fa61a95a858ab745ef1b1c75987359
#
_entry.id   27fa61a95a858ab745ef1b1c75987359
#
_cell.length_a   1.000
_cell.length_b   1.000
_cell.length_c   1.000
_cell.angle_alpha   90.00
_cell.angle_beta   90.00
_cell.angle_gamma   90.00
#
_symmetry.space_group_name_H-M   'P 1'
#
loop_
_entity.id
_entity.type
_entity.pdbx_description
1 polymer ?
#
loop_
_entity_poly.entity_id
_entity_poly.type
_entity_poly.pdbx_seq_one_letter_code
_entity_poly.pdbx_strand_id
1 'polypeptide(L)'
;KIDYPIAQLRLLHYPAQNSEDLTMENLGIGKHCDYECLTILAQEDVGGLQVLNLQGEWIEAPPIEGAFNVNIGEMLTRWTNGKFKATPHRVINTGGRRRYSVAFFFATNYDVNIKPLDVCVTEGGTPQYEEILAGEYLLARLDEIYG
;
A
#
# COMPACT_ATOMS: atom_id res chain seq x y z
N LYS A 1 -3.95 -17.32 -11.93
CA LYS A 1 -4.54 -16.08 -11.38
C LYS A 1 -3.59 -14.86 -11.48
N ILE A 2 -2.38 -15.07 -11.98
CA ILE A 2 -1.34 -14.04 -12.13
C ILE A 2 -0.60 -14.16 -13.46
N ASP A 3 -1.23 -14.71 -14.47
CA ASP A 3 -0.70 -14.85 -15.84
C ASP A 3 -0.83 -13.56 -16.65
N TYR A 4 -1.82 -12.72 -16.31
CA TYR A 4 -2.00 -11.34 -16.79
C TYR A 4 -2.31 -10.41 -15.61
N PRO A 5 -1.36 -10.23 -14.67
CA PRO A 5 -1.62 -9.51 -13.44
C PRO A 5 -1.85 -8.02 -13.66
N ILE A 6 -2.67 -7.43 -12.82
CA ILE A 6 -2.69 -5.97 -12.70
C ILE A 6 -1.38 -5.59 -11.99
N ALA A 7 -0.50 -4.92 -12.73
CA ALA A 7 0.79 -4.49 -12.24
C ALA A 7 1.07 -3.06 -12.69
N GLN A 8 1.48 -2.20 -11.76
CA GLN A 8 1.78 -0.81 -12.05
C GLN A 8 3.14 -0.43 -11.44
N LEU A 9 4.01 0.14 -12.25
CA LEU A 9 5.25 0.77 -11.78
C LEU A 9 5.05 2.29 -11.75
N ARG A 10 5.28 2.90 -10.58
CA ARG A 10 5.21 4.35 -10.38
C ARG A 10 6.56 4.90 -9.98
N LEU A 11 7.00 5.93 -10.71
CA LEU A 11 8.14 6.75 -10.34
C LEU A 11 7.60 7.99 -9.62
N LEU A 12 8.02 8.18 -8.39
CA LEU A 12 7.51 9.23 -7.51
C LEU A 12 8.63 10.23 -7.21
N HIS A 13 8.32 11.50 -7.38
CA HIS A 13 9.19 12.62 -7.03
C HIS A 13 8.52 13.48 -5.97
N TYR A 14 9.20 13.67 -4.86
CA TYR A 14 8.79 14.54 -3.77
C TYR A 14 9.74 15.73 -3.76
N PRO A 15 9.24 16.96 -3.98
CA PRO A 15 10.07 18.16 -3.88
C PRO A 15 10.72 18.30 -2.51
N ALA A 16 11.81 19.04 -2.45
CA ALA A 16 12.42 19.42 -1.18
C ALA A 16 11.41 20.28 -0.39
N GLN A 17 11.21 19.94 0.87
CA GLN A 17 10.35 20.69 1.80
C GLN A 17 11.12 20.96 3.09
N ASN A 18 10.93 22.14 3.65
CA ASN A 18 11.47 22.48 4.96
C ASN A 18 10.46 22.05 6.05
N SER A 19 10.97 21.69 7.21
CA SER A 19 10.13 21.28 8.34
C SER A 19 9.13 22.35 8.78
N GLU A 20 9.45 23.63 8.56
CA GLU A 20 8.60 24.77 8.92
C GLU A 20 7.38 24.95 8.00
N ASP A 21 7.47 24.41 6.78
CA ASP A 21 6.41 24.51 5.77
C ASP A 21 5.44 23.32 5.81
N LEU A 22 5.66 22.34 6.69
CA LEU A 22 4.85 21.13 6.74
C LEU A 22 3.49 21.36 7.39
N THR A 23 2.47 21.17 6.59
CA THR A 23 1.08 21.03 7.04
C THR A 23 0.57 19.64 6.74
N MET A 24 -0.56 19.24 7.30
CA MET A 24 -1.20 17.98 6.95
C MET A 24 -1.59 17.90 5.47
N GLU A 25 -1.69 19.02 4.79
CA GLU A 25 -2.08 19.15 3.39
C GLU A 25 -0.89 18.98 2.43
N ASN A 26 0.35 19.25 2.88
CA ASN A 26 1.56 19.18 2.04
C ASN A 26 2.56 18.09 2.47
N LEU A 27 2.12 17.09 3.23
CA LEU A 27 2.86 15.84 3.39
C LEU A 27 3.12 15.25 2.00
N GLY A 28 4.25 14.62 1.81
CA GLY A 28 4.58 13.98 0.52
C GLY A 28 3.48 13.05 0.02
N ILE A 29 3.01 12.12 0.86
CA ILE A 29 1.77 11.35 0.70
C ILE A 29 1.13 11.18 2.07
N GLY A 30 -0.15 11.50 2.20
CA GLY A 30 -0.93 11.33 3.42
C GLY A 30 -1.10 9.85 3.81
N LYS A 31 -1.68 9.61 4.99
CA LYS A 31 -2.00 8.27 5.46
C LYS A 31 -2.91 7.53 4.49
N HIS A 32 -2.50 6.36 4.02
CA HIS A 32 -3.29 5.47 3.17
C HIS A 32 -2.85 4.01 3.33
N CYS A 33 -3.62 3.07 2.76
CA CYS A 33 -3.22 1.71 2.47
C CYS A 33 -3.21 1.53 0.95
N ASP A 34 -2.34 0.65 0.44
CA ASP A 34 -2.38 0.25 -0.96
C ASP A 34 -3.55 -0.70 -1.22
N TYR A 35 -4.09 -0.68 -2.42
CA TYR A 35 -5.30 -1.44 -2.77
C TYR A 35 -5.00 -2.83 -3.32
N GLU A 36 -3.85 -2.99 -3.95
CA GLU A 36 -3.39 -4.23 -4.58
C GLU A 36 -3.09 -5.33 -3.55
N CYS A 37 -2.53 -6.45 -3.97
CA CYS A 37 -2.11 -7.51 -3.06
C CYS A 37 -0.88 -7.12 -2.26
N LEU A 38 0.11 -6.54 -2.92
CA LEU A 38 1.36 -6.10 -2.30
C LEU A 38 2.01 -4.98 -3.11
N THR A 39 2.84 -4.20 -2.42
CA THR A 39 3.71 -3.18 -3.01
C THR A 39 5.16 -3.48 -2.71
N ILE A 40 6.01 -3.39 -3.72
CA ILE A 40 7.47 -3.47 -3.59
C ILE A 40 8.02 -2.06 -3.86
N LEU A 41 8.66 -1.47 -2.85
CA LEU A 41 9.15 -0.09 -2.90
C LEU A 41 10.67 -0.04 -2.84
N ALA A 42 11.27 0.57 -3.87
CA ALA A 42 12.65 1.04 -3.83
C ALA A 42 12.68 2.50 -3.37
N GLN A 43 13.59 2.82 -2.44
CA GLN A 43 13.78 4.15 -1.90
C GLN A 43 15.21 4.64 -2.10
N GLU A 44 15.39 5.96 -2.25
CA GLU A 44 16.67 6.63 -2.06
C GLU A 44 17.05 6.71 -0.56
N ASP A 45 18.26 7.17 -0.29
CA ASP A 45 18.83 7.37 1.05
C ASP A 45 18.21 8.52 1.86
N VAL A 46 17.20 9.21 1.32
CA VAL A 46 16.54 10.35 1.98
C VAL A 46 15.60 9.94 3.12
N GLY A 47 15.02 8.74 3.05
CA GLY A 47 14.04 8.29 4.05
C GLY A 47 12.65 8.90 3.90
N GLY A 48 11.95 9.11 5.01
CA GLY A 48 10.64 9.76 5.09
C GLY A 48 9.42 8.83 4.94
N LEU A 49 9.61 7.55 4.64
CA LEU A 49 8.53 6.57 4.73
C LEU A 49 8.25 6.23 6.19
N GLN A 50 7.00 6.31 6.59
CA GLN A 50 6.53 5.91 7.91
C GLN A 50 5.39 4.91 7.78
N VAL A 51 5.40 3.90 8.65
CA VAL A 51 4.36 2.88 8.75
C VAL A 51 3.68 2.98 10.13
N LEU A 52 2.38 2.73 10.16
CA LEU A 52 1.61 2.74 11.40
C LEU A 52 1.64 1.34 12.03
N ASN A 53 2.19 1.23 13.23
CA ASN A 53 2.22 -0.03 13.96
C ASN A 53 0.83 -0.36 14.59
N LEU A 54 0.73 -1.54 15.22
CA LEU A 54 -0.51 -1.98 15.86
C LEU A 54 -0.86 -1.18 17.12
N GLN A 55 0.08 -0.45 17.69
CA GLN A 55 -0.11 0.46 18.83
C GLN A 55 -0.60 1.85 18.39
N GLY A 56 -0.70 2.10 17.08
CA GLY A 56 -1.10 3.38 16.52
C GLY A 56 0.04 4.40 16.45
N GLU A 57 1.28 3.96 16.52
CA GLU A 57 2.47 4.80 16.44
C GLU A 57 3.06 4.77 15.03
N TRP A 58 3.54 5.93 14.56
CA TRP A 58 4.26 6.04 13.30
C TRP A 58 5.72 5.62 13.48
N ILE A 59 6.13 4.58 12.78
CA ILE A 59 7.50 4.04 12.80
C ILE A 59 8.18 4.39 11.47
N GLU A 60 9.39 4.92 11.54
CA GLU A 60 10.23 5.12 10.35
C GLU A 60 10.58 3.79 9.70
N ALA A 61 10.47 3.74 8.36
CA ALA A 61 10.96 2.66 7.54
C ALA A 61 12.15 3.17 6.71
N PRO A 62 13.36 3.22 7.34
CA PRO A 62 14.53 3.80 6.68
C PRO A 62 14.94 2.98 5.47
N PRO A 63 15.50 3.61 4.44
CA PRO A 63 16.09 2.89 3.31
C PRO A 63 17.27 2.05 3.78
N ILE A 64 17.37 0.84 3.24
CA ILE A 64 18.50 -0.08 3.44
C ILE A 64 19.09 -0.36 2.04
N GLU A 65 20.38 -0.14 1.88
CA GLU A 65 21.06 -0.36 0.60
C GLU A 65 20.88 -1.81 0.12
N GLY A 66 20.50 -1.97 -1.13
CA GLY A 66 20.24 -3.27 -1.76
C GLY A 66 18.95 -3.97 -1.31
N ALA A 67 18.09 -3.30 -0.53
CA ALA A 67 16.83 -3.86 -0.06
C ALA A 67 15.61 -3.10 -0.62
N PHE A 68 14.47 -3.78 -0.63
CA PHE A 68 13.16 -3.21 -0.91
C PHE A 68 12.31 -3.21 0.35
N ASN A 69 11.44 -2.21 0.50
CA ASN A 69 10.32 -2.31 1.42
C ASN A 69 9.18 -3.03 0.74
N VAL A 70 8.57 -4.00 1.42
CA VAL A 70 7.40 -4.72 0.92
C VAL A 70 6.28 -4.59 1.93
N ASN A 71 5.12 -4.11 1.48
CA ASN A 71 3.93 -4.02 2.31
C ASN A 71 2.74 -4.75 1.69
N ILE A 72 1.85 -5.20 2.55
CA ILE A 72 0.58 -5.83 2.21
C ILE A 72 -0.43 -4.75 1.85
N GLY A 73 -1.21 -5.00 0.80
CA GLY A 73 -2.33 -4.17 0.40
C GLY A 73 -3.70 -4.76 0.79
N GLU A 74 -4.75 -4.00 0.54
CA GLU A 74 -6.11 -4.34 0.99
C GLU A 74 -6.68 -5.58 0.28
N MET A 75 -6.34 -5.81 -0.99
CA MET A 75 -6.82 -6.99 -1.72
C MET A 75 -6.31 -8.29 -1.09
N LEU A 76 -5.04 -8.34 -0.66
CA LEU A 76 -4.51 -9.51 0.03
C LEU A 76 -5.12 -9.66 1.44
N THR A 77 -5.44 -8.55 2.10
CA THR A 77 -6.19 -8.56 3.36
C THR A 77 -7.54 -9.25 3.20
N ARG A 78 -8.30 -8.87 2.17
CA ARG A 78 -9.60 -9.50 1.83
C ARG A 78 -9.43 -10.99 1.53
N TRP A 79 -8.48 -11.31 0.66
CA TRP A 79 -8.22 -12.68 0.22
C TRP A 79 -7.84 -13.61 1.37
N THR A 80 -7.08 -13.10 2.34
CA THR A 80 -6.67 -13.86 3.54
C THR A 80 -7.61 -13.70 4.73
N ASN A 81 -8.81 -13.18 4.50
CA ASN A 81 -9.82 -12.97 5.54
C ASN A 81 -9.28 -12.18 6.75
N GLY A 82 -8.42 -11.19 6.50
CA GLY A 82 -7.82 -10.34 7.53
C GLY A 82 -6.63 -10.96 8.29
N LYS A 83 -6.14 -12.16 7.91
CA LYS A 83 -4.95 -12.76 8.53
C LYS A 83 -3.69 -11.94 8.22
N PHE A 84 -3.51 -11.51 6.97
CA PHE A 84 -2.56 -10.46 6.61
C PHE A 84 -3.31 -9.13 6.58
N LYS A 85 -2.72 -8.09 7.13
CA LYS A 85 -3.35 -6.78 7.22
C LYS A 85 -2.61 -5.78 6.34
N ALA A 86 -3.36 -5.01 5.58
CA ALA A 86 -2.82 -3.85 4.90
C ALA A 86 -2.18 -2.91 5.92
N THR A 87 -1.01 -2.41 5.58
CA THR A 87 -0.23 -1.56 6.49
C THR A 87 -0.47 -0.09 6.13
N PRO A 88 -1.15 0.68 7.00
CA PRO A 88 -1.27 2.12 6.79
C PRO A 88 0.12 2.76 6.81
N HIS A 89 0.40 3.58 5.80
CA HIS A 89 1.69 4.25 5.68
C HIS A 89 1.53 5.67 5.12
N ARG A 90 2.58 6.45 5.22
CA ARG A 90 2.66 7.82 4.72
C ARG A 90 4.09 8.18 4.35
N VAL A 91 4.26 9.26 3.60
CA VAL A 91 5.57 9.83 3.30
C VAL A 91 5.63 11.26 3.81
N ILE A 92 6.66 11.55 4.61
CA ILE A 92 6.96 12.89 5.11
C ILE A 92 8.36 13.25 4.61
N ASN A 93 8.45 14.21 3.69
CA ASN A 93 9.75 14.66 3.16
C ASN A 93 10.22 15.94 3.89
N THR A 94 10.79 15.79 5.08
CA THR A 94 11.26 16.91 5.91
C THR A 94 12.74 17.22 5.78
N GLY A 95 13.46 16.43 5.01
CA GLY A 95 14.94 16.49 4.97
C GLY A 95 15.54 17.67 4.20
N GLY A 96 14.75 18.65 3.73
CA GLY A 96 15.23 19.74 2.90
C GLY A 96 15.83 19.30 1.55
N ARG A 97 15.71 18.03 1.21
CA ARG A 97 16.19 17.41 -0.04
C ARG A 97 15.01 16.87 -0.84
N ARG A 98 15.11 16.90 -2.16
CA ARG A 98 14.19 16.15 -3.02
C ARG A 98 14.34 14.65 -2.76
N ARG A 99 13.25 13.91 -2.85
CA ARG A 99 13.20 12.46 -2.67
C ARG A 99 12.61 11.80 -3.91
N TYR A 100 13.20 10.70 -4.33
CA TYR A 100 12.61 9.81 -5.33
C TYR A 100 12.33 8.45 -4.75
N SER A 101 11.29 7.79 -5.26
CA SER A 101 11.04 6.38 -4.98
C SER A 101 10.37 5.73 -6.18
N VAL A 102 10.51 4.41 -6.25
CA VAL A 102 9.90 3.57 -7.29
C VAL A 102 9.02 2.55 -6.59
N ALA A 103 7.73 2.63 -6.81
CA ALA A 103 6.75 1.70 -6.25
C ALA A 103 6.22 0.77 -7.34
N PHE A 104 6.28 -0.52 -7.10
CA PHE A 104 5.69 -1.56 -7.92
C PHE A 104 4.50 -2.17 -7.19
N PHE A 105 3.30 -1.86 -7.67
CA PHE A 105 2.04 -2.38 -7.17
C PHE A 105 1.68 -3.64 -7.93
N PHE A 106 1.28 -4.68 -7.23
CA PHE A 106 1.00 -5.98 -7.80
C PHE A 106 -0.29 -6.58 -7.25
N ALA A 107 -1.17 -6.98 -8.17
CA ALA A 107 -2.42 -7.67 -7.86
C ALA A 107 -2.55 -8.93 -8.73
N THR A 108 -3.72 -9.57 -8.67
CA THR A 108 -4.08 -10.69 -9.55
C THR A 108 -4.48 -10.21 -10.94
N ASN A 109 -4.90 -11.12 -11.82
CA ASN A 109 -5.59 -10.75 -13.04
C ASN A 109 -6.89 -9.98 -12.69
N TYR A 110 -7.35 -9.16 -13.61
CA TYR A 110 -8.55 -8.33 -13.47
C TYR A 110 -9.83 -9.14 -13.16
N ASP A 111 -9.97 -10.28 -13.80
CA ASP A 111 -11.14 -11.17 -13.76
C ASP A 111 -11.09 -12.21 -12.62
N VAL A 112 -10.10 -12.13 -11.73
CA VAL A 112 -10.00 -13.03 -10.59
C VAL A 112 -11.00 -12.65 -9.53
N ASN A 113 -11.83 -13.61 -9.12
CA ASN A 113 -12.70 -13.46 -7.97
C ASN A 113 -11.88 -13.56 -6.66
N ILE A 114 -11.85 -12.49 -5.91
CA ILE A 114 -11.23 -12.38 -4.59
C ILE A 114 -12.24 -12.82 -3.55
N LYS A 115 -12.25 -14.11 -3.30
CA LYS A 115 -13.02 -14.75 -2.23
C LYS A 115 -12.08 -15.09 -1.07
N PRO A 116 -12.44 -14.82 0.19
CA PRO A 116 -11.66 -15.28 1.33
C PRO A 116 -11.30 -16.76 1.21
N LEU A 117 -10.01 -17.07 1.38
CA LEU A 117 -9.52 -18.45 1.29
C LEU A 117 -10.09 -19.29 2.44
N ASP A 118 -10.58 -20.48 2.13
CA ASP A 118 -11.20 -21.37 3.14
C ASP A 118 -10.27 -21.65 4.33
N VAL A 119 -8.96 -21.80 4.06
CA VAL A 119 -7.93 -21.99 5.11
C VAL A 119 -7.75 -20.76 6.01
N CYS A 120 -8.30 -19.62 5.60
CA CYS A 120 -8.27 -18.38 6.36
C CYS A 120 -9.58 -18.08 7.09
N VAL A 121 -10.63 -18.83 6.83
CA VAL A 121 -11.90 -18.77 7.55
C VAL A 121 -11.86 -19.78 8.69
N THR A 122 -12.31 -19.38 9.89
CA THR A 122 -12.40 -20.29 11.03
C THR A 122 -13.43 -21.38 10.70
N GLU A 123 -13.19 -22.62 11.13
CA GLU A 123 -14.10 -23.73 10.89
C GLU A 123 -15.51 -23.40 11.43
N GLY A 124 -16.52 -23.51 10.56
CA GLY A 124 -17.90 -23.10 10.88
C GLY A 124 -18.16 -21.59 10.97
N GLY A 125 -17.14 -20.77 10.69
CA GLY A 125 -17.26 -19.31 10.72
C GLY A 125 -17.74 -18.72 9.41
N THR A 126 -18.16 -17.44 9.47
CA THR A 126 -18.52 -16.65 8.28
C THR A 126 -17.31 -15.83 7.81
N PRO A 127 -17.05 -15.76 6.50
CA PRO A 127 -16.03 -14.84 5.96
C PRO A 127 -16.31 -13.39 6.37
N GLN A 128 -15.25 -12.62 6.66
CA GLN A 128 -15.36 -11.20 7.00
C GLN A 128 -15.59 -10.31 5.77
N TYR A 129 -15.25 -10.81 4.59
CA TYR A 129 -15.31 -10.06 3.34
C TYR A 129 -16.18 -10.81 2.33
N GLU A 130 -16.98 -10.05 1.59
CA GLU A 130 -17.73 -10.57 0.45
C GLU A 130 -16.79 -10.82 -0.74
N GLU A 131 -17.23 -11.69 -1.65
CA GLU A 131 -16.55 -11.96 -2.91
C GLU A 131 -16.63 -10.73 -3.82
N ILE A 132 -15.55 -10.41 -4.53
CA ILE A 132 -15.49 -9.32 -5.49
C ILE A 132 -14.46 -9.62 -6.58
N LEU A 133 -14.71 -9.18 -7.80
CA LEU A 133 -13.69 -9.23 -8.86
C LEU A 133 -12.56 -8.24 -8.55
N ALA A 134 -11.31 -8.67 -8.75
CA ALA A 134 -10.14 -7.86 -8.48
C ALA A 134 -10.18 -6.50 -9.19
N GLY A 135 -10.56 -6.51 -10.47
CA GLY A 135 -10.66 -5.29 -11.25
C GLY A 135 -11.77 -4.36 -10.79
N GLU A 136 -12.94 -4.90 -10.44
CA GLU A 136 -14.05 -4.09 -9.90
C GLU A 136 -13.67 -3.45 -8.57
N TYR A 137 -12.99 -4.20 -7.71
CA TYR A 137 -12.48 -3.66 -6.45
C TYR A 137 -11.54 -2.47 -6.67
N LEU A 138 -10.55 -2.62 -7.58
CA LEU A 138 -9.60 -1.55 -7.86
C LEU A 138 -10.26 -0.33 -8.51
N LEU A 139 -11.19 -0.53 -9.44
CA LEU A 139 -11.94 0.58 -10.05
C LEU A 139 -12.74 1.35 -9.00
N ALA A 140 -13.46 0.66 -8.11
CA ALA A 140 -14.22 1.30 -7.05
C ALA A 140 -13.31 2.15 -6.14
N ARG A 141 -12.11 1.65 -5.80
CA ARG A 141 -11.14 2.41 -5.01
C ARG A 141 -10.59 3.64 -5.73
N LEU A 142 -10.36 3.54 -7.04
CA LEU A 142 -9.91 4.67 -7.84
C LEU A 142 -11.01 5.73 -7.98
N ASP A 143 -12.26 5.33 -8.15
CA ASP A 143 -13.39 6.25 -8.21
C ASP A 143 -13.59 7.02 -6.90
N GLU A 144 -13.32 6.41 -5.74
CA GLU A 144 -13.35 7.09 -4.44
C GLU A 144 -12.31 8.24 -4.33
N ILE A 145 -11.20 8.17 -5.10
CA ILE A 145 -10.13 9.17 -5.05
C ILE A 145 -10.29 10.25 -6.12
N TYR A 146 -10.74 9.86 -7.30
CA TYR A 146 -10.71 10.71 -8.51
C TYR A 146 -12.10 11.08 -9.03
N GLY A 147 -13.16 10.45 -8.53
CA GLY A 147 -14.57 10.77 -8.82
C GLY A 147 -15.08 11.85 -7.93
#